data_c568fc166e59a8625c8894b816ecd6d2
#
_entry.id   c568fc166e59a8625c8894b816ecd6d2
#
_cell.length_a   1.000
_cell.length_b   1.000
_cell.length_c   1.000
_cell.angle_alpha   90.00
_cell.angle_beta   90.00
_cell.angle_gamma   90.00
#
_symmetry.space_group_name_H-M   'P 1'
#
loop_
_entity.id
_entity.type
_entity.pdbx_description
1 polymer ?
#
loop_
_entity_poly.entity_id
_entity_poly.type
_entity_poly.pdbx_seq_one_letter_code
_entity_poly.pdbx_strand_id
1 'polypeptide(L)'
;MLSYDMGKRGNASRYDYLYRRIRHDIAHGNILPDEKLPSKRALARNLGVSVITVEAAYAQLIAEGYVRAEERRGYFACELSPVARGGQCDGRRGGKRDGQRGGQRGGDHLRGIAASDNIPENAIRRPSPASAGMTQFPAASPERRLASPGASARMAEGVPAFASEGGPAIPAPSSESAATTLFPYQTWARVMRRTLAEESSATLAQAALGAGSPRLRRAIAAYLREYRGMDVPAERIVVAAGSQTLYQLIIQLLGRDRAFAIESPGYPLLERMYDAQGARCASIPLAAGGIDVAALSESGASVAHVMPAHQFPTGVVMSAAHRRDLLNWSRMDAARAFSSDGPRGRFIIEDDYDAEFRMSGRPIAPLASVDVAGRVIYLNSFTKSLGAAFRIAYMALPEDFAAQFELKLGFYSNTVSPLEQLALARFIEQRHYERHVNRLRAHVKRLQDGLVGRVRESSLAQEVAFEGLDRGLYFSMRVRKGAQDRVVGALQAAGVRLAFLGKGPLAWSDAQARESVFALNCESLNIEELVLP
;
A
#
# COMPACT_ATOMS: atom_id res chain seq x y z
N MET A 1 13.23 -29.22 -17.32
CA MET A 1 14.17 -28.52 -16.42
C MET A 1 14.20 -27.07 -16.83
N LEU A 2 13.98 -26.12 -15.89
CA LEU A 2 13.93 -24.70 -16.22
C LEU A 2 15.30 -24.25 -16.77
N SER A 3 15.29 -23.64 -17.96
CA SER A 3 16.50 -23.12 -18.63
C SER A 3 16.26 -21.68 -19.06
N TYR A 4 17.11 -20.76 -18.57
CA TYR A 4 17.05 -19.35 -18.89
C TYR A 4 18.42 -18.87 -19.37
N ASP A 5 18.43 -18.15 -20.48
CA ASP A 5 19.64 -17.53 -21.01
C ASP A 5 20.04 -16.33 -20.14
N MET A 6 20.96 -16.54 -19.23
CA MET A 6 21.45 -15.50 -18.32
C MET A 6 22.21 -14.36 -19.03
N GLY A 7 22.58 -14.52 -20.30
CA GLY A 7 23.18 -13.47 -21.13
C GLY A 7 22.17 -12.39 -21.53
N LYS A 8 20.89 -12.73 -21.63
CA LYS A 8 19.78 -11.81 -21.99
C LYS A 8 19.28 -10.92 -20.83
N ARG A 9 19.99 -10.89 -19.72
CA ARG A 9 19.58 -10.11 -18.52
C ARG A 9 19.70 -8.58 -18.68
N GLY A 10 20.44 -8.08 -19.68
CA GLY A 10 20.79 -6.67 -19.80
C GLY A 10 21.50 -6.14 -18.54
N ASN A 11 21.06 -4.97 -18.03
CA ASN A 11 21.57 -4.37 -16.80
C ASN A 11 20.94 -4.94 -15.51
N ALA A 12 20.01 -5.91 -15.61
CA ALA A 12 19.39 -6.52 -14.44
C ALA A 12 20.38 -7.42 -13.68
N SER A 13 20.26 -7.47 -12.35
CA SER A 13 21.02 -8.43 -11.55
C SER A 13 20.62 -9.87 -11.91
N ARG A 14 21.53 -10.85 -11.73
CA ARG A 14 21.25 -12.27 -12.02
C ARG A 14 20.01 -12.78 -11.27
N TYR A 15 19.85 -12.35 -10.02
CA TYR A 15 18.71 -12.68 -9.18
C TYR A 15 17.40 -12.10 -9.74
N ASP A 16 17.39 -10.81 -10.09
CA ASP A 16 16.19 -10.11 -10.58
C ASP A 16 15.71 -10.67 -11.92
N TYR A 17 16.65 -10.95 -12.83
CA TYR A 17 16.34 -11.60 -14.10
C TYR A 17 15.71 -12.98 -13.89
N LEU A 18 16.32 -13.82 -13.03
CA LEU A 18 15.81 -15.15 -12.72
C LEU A 18 14.41 -15.10 -12.07
N TYR A 19 14.23 -14.22 -11.08
CA TYR A 19 12.94 -13.99 -10.44
C TYR A 19 11.84 -13.61 -11.45
N ARG A 20 12.12 -12.62 -12.33
CA ARG A 20 11.15 -12.16 -13.33
C ARG A 20 10.79 -13.25 -14.33
N ARG A 21 11.75 -14.06 -14.75
CA ARG A 21 11.50 -15.14 -15.69
C ARG A 21 10.64 -16.24 -15.09
N ILE A 22 10.96 -16.71 -13.89
CA ILE A 22 10.15 -17.75 -13.21
C ILE A 22 8.74 -17.21 -12.92
N ARG A 23 8.63 -15.97 -12.43
CA ARG A 23 7.34 -15.32 -12.20
C ARG A 23 6.50 -15.26 -13.47
N HIS A 24 7.11 -14.85 -14.57
CA HIS A 24 6.46 -14.79 -15.88
C HIS A 24 5.95 -16.17 -16.31
N ASP A 25 6.79 -17.20 -16.17
CA ASP A 25 6.43 -18.55 -16.61
C ASP A 25 5.28 -19.14 -15.77
N ILE A 26 5.26 -18.90 -14.46
CA ILE A 26 4.12 -19.28 -13.59
C ILE A 26 2.86 -18.49 -13.98
N ALA A 27 2.98 -17.19 -14.18
CA ALA A 27 1.83 -16.32 -14.49
C ALA A 27 1.19 -16.64 -15.85
N HIS A 28 1.97 -17.15 -16.82
CA HIS A 28 1.49 -17.49 -18.16
C HIS A 28 1.22 -18.99 -18.35
N GLY A 29 1.35 -19.81 -17.28
CA GLY A 29 1.08 -21.24 -17.32
C GLY A 29 2.16 -22.08 -17.99
N ASN A 30 3.35 -21.52 -18.24
CA ASN A 30 4.51 -22.27 -18.71
C ASN A 30 5.08 -23.19 -17.62
N ILE A 31 4.83 -22.87 -16.36
CA ILE A 31 5.02 -23.70 -15.17
C ILE A 31 3.62 -23.90 -14.60
N LEU A 32 3.18 -25.16 -14.55
CA LEU A 32 1.83 -25.51 -14.13
C LEU A 32 1.64 -25.37 -12.60
N PRO A 33 0.42 -25.13 -12.12
CA PRO A 33 0.10 -25.23 -10.70
C PRO A 33 0.57 -26.59 -10.15
N ASP A 34 1.08 -26.57 -8.93
CA ASP A 34 1.63 -27.74 -8.23
C ASP A 34 2.87 -28.37 -8.90
N GLU A 35 3.35 -27.81 -10.00
CA GLU A 35 4.58 -28.26 -10.63
C GLU A 35 5.78 -28.04 -9.70
N LYS A 36 6.57 -29.10 -9.54
CA LYS A 36 7.78 -29.06 -8.71
C LYS A 36 8.90 -28.30 -9.39
N LEU A 37 9.35 -27.22 -8.77
CA LEU A 37 10.54 -26.50 -9.22
C LEU A 37 11.82 -27.23 -8.84
N PRO A 38 12.92 -27.05 -9.61
CA PRO A 38 14.22 -27.60 -9.27
C PRO A 38 14.71 -27.14 -7.90
N SER A 39 15.50 -27.98 -7.21
CA SER A 39 16.14 -27.53 -5.97
C SER A 39 17.09 -26.35 -6.23
N LYS A 40 17.32 -25.50 -5.22
CA LYS A 40 18.22 -24.33 -5.33
C LYS A 40 19.59 -24.71 -5.92
N ARG A 41 20.17 -25.84 -5.47
CA ARG A 41 21.46 -26.33 -5.97
C ARG A 41 21.39 -26.84 -7.41
N ALA A 42 20.31 -27.54 -7.78
CA ALA A 42 20.11 -28.04 -9.13
C ALA A 42 19.93 -26.92 -10.14
N LEU A 43 19.09 -25.92 -9.82
CA LEU A 43 18.86 -24.77 -10.69
C LEU A 43 20.10 -23.87 -10.81
N ALA A 44 20.83 -23.65 -9.72
CA ALA A 44 22.08 -22.90 -9.72
C ALA A 44 23.12 -23.52 -10.65
N ARG A 45 23.28 -24.84 -10.57
CA ARG A 45 24.21 -25.60 -11.45
C ARG A 45 23.78 -25.53 -12.92
N ASN A 46 22.48 -25.68 -13.19
CA ASN A 46 21.96 -25.65 -14.55
C ASN A 46 22.12 -24.29 -15.24
N LEU A 47 21.97 -23.18 -14.47
CA LEU A 47 22.04 -21.82 -15.01
C LEU A 47 23.42 -21.15 -14.88
N GLY A 48 24.41 -21.84 -14.30
CA GLY A 48 25.73 -21.26 -14.07
C GLY A 48 25.73 -20.05 -13.13
N VAL A 49 24.85 -20.05 -12.10
CA VAL A 49 24.74 -18.97 -11.12
C VAL A 49 25.02 -19.48 -9.70
N SER A 50 25.26 -18.57 -8.76
CA SER A 50 25.42 -18.96 -7.36
C SER A 50 24.13 -19.48 -6.73
N VAL A 51 24.22 -20.40 -5.77
CA VAL A 51 23.07 -20.90 -5.00
C VAL A 51 22.34 -19.77 -4.31
N ILE A 52 23.07 -18.76 -3.80
CA ILE A 52 22.51 -17.56 -3.17
C ILE A 52 21.62 -16.78 -4.15
N THR A 53 22.00 -16.70 -5.43
CA THR A 53 21.18 -16.05 -6.48
C THR A 53 19.82 -16.74 -6.64
N VAL A 54 19.81 -18.08 -6.68
CA VAL A 54 18.56 -18.85 -6.80
C VAL A 54 17.75 -18.77 -5.51
N GLU A 55 18.43 -18.83 -4.38
CA GLU A 55 17.80 -18.70 -3.06
C GLU A 55 17.06 -17.38 -2.90
N ALA A 56 17.70 -16.27 -3.26
CA ALA A 56 17.07 -14.95 -3.24
C ALA A 56 15.86 -14.85 -4.20
N ALA A 57 15.96 -15.45 -5.40
CA ALA A 57 14.85 -15.48 -6.35
C ALA A 57 13.67 -16.34 -5.82
N TYR A 58 13.94 -17.49 -5.24
CA TYR A 58 12.91 -18.35 -4.64
C TYR A 58 12.29 -17.71 -3.41
N ALA A 59 13.07 -17.08 -2.54
CA ALA A 59 12.56 -16.37 -1.37
C ALA A 59 11.59 -15.25 -1.77
N GLN A 60 11.89 -14.52 -2.85
CA GLN A 60 11.01 -13.49 -3.39
C GLN A 60 9.72 -14.10 -3.96
N LEU A 61 9.82 -15.17 -4.75
CA LEU A 61 8.65 -15.86 -5.33
C LEU A 61 7.74 -16.45 -4.24
N ILE A 62 8.33 -16.96 -3.14
CA ILE A 62 7.57 -17.47 -1.98
C ILE A 62 6.89 -16.32 -1.25
N ALA A 63 7.59 -15.21 -1.01
CA ALA A 63 7.04 -14.05 -0.34
C ALA A 63 5.87 -13.42 -1.11
N GLU A 64 5.88 -13.51 -2.44
CA GLU A 64 4.80 -13.03 -3.31
C GLU A 64 3.73 -14.09 -3.61
N GLY A 65 3.89 -15.32 -3.10
CA GLY A 65 2.91 -16.39 -3.26
C GLY A 65 2.87 -17.04 -4.64
N TYR A 66 3.90 -16.88 -5.47
CA TYR A 66 4.03 -17.61 -6.74
C TYR A 66 4.56 -19.02 -6.53
N VAL A 67 5.33 -19.24 -5.48
CA VAL A 67 5.94 -20.51 -5.12
C VAL A 67 5.67 -20.79 -3.65
N ARG A 68 5.42 -22.04 -3.30
CA ARG A 68 5.39 -22.52 -1.92
C ARG A 68 6.54 -23.47 -1.66
N ALA A 69 7.10 -23.39 -0.46
CA ALA A 69 8.09 -24.32 0.03
C ALA A 69 7.41 -25.36 0.91
N GLU A 70 7.62 -26.64 0.64
CA GLU A 70 7.18 -27.76 1.50
C GLU A 70 8.40 -28.42 2.13
N GLU A 71 8.38 -28.54 3.44
CA GLU A 71 9.49 -29.11 4.19
C GLU A 71 9.80 -30.52 3.68
N ARG A 72 11.09 -30.80 3.40
CA ARG A 72 11.62 -32.05 2.84
C ARG A 72 11.11 -32.44 1.45
N ARG A 73 10.11 -31.75 0.89
CA ARG A 73 9.52 -32.03 -0.44
C ARG A 73 10.03 -31.09 -1.53
N GLY A 74 10.36 -29.84 -1.18
CA GLY A 74 10.95 -28.86 -2.10
C GLY A 74 10.06 -27.66 -2.39
N TYR A 75 10.16 -27.14 -3.61
CA TYR A 75 9.47 -25.93 -4.06
C TYR A 75 8.43 -26.28 -5.12
N PHE A 76 7.24 -25.67 -5.03
CA PHE A 76 6.12 -25.95 -5.93
C PHE A 76 5.50 -24.63 -6.39
N ALA A 77 5.10 -24.55 -7.66
CA ALA A 77 4.35 -23.43 -8.16
C ALA A 77 2.97 -23.38 -7.50
N CYS A 78 2.51 -22.19 -7.11
CA CYS A 78 1.17 -22.01 -6.59
C CYS A 78 0.16 -21.93 -7.72
N GLU A 79 -1.06 -22.42 -7.47
CA GLU A 79 -2.18 -22.18 -8.35
C GLU A 79 -2.52 -20.68 -8.35
N LEU A 80 -2.45 -20.10 -9.52
CA LEU A 80 -3.01 -18.79 -9.77
C LEU A 80 -4.40 -19.09 -10.35
N SER A 81 -5.46 -19.15 -9.51
CA SER A 81 -6.81 -19.61 -9.92
C SER A 81 -7.25 -19.04 -11.27
N PRO A 82 -7.83 -19.82 -12.18
CA PRO A 82 -8.34 -19.31 -13.44
C PRO A 82 -9.54 -18.39 -13.17
N VAL A 83 -9.62 -17.28 -13.89
CA VAL A 83 -10.83 -16.47 -13.99
C VAL A 83 -11.96 -17.40 -14.37
N ALA A 84 -13.01 -17.51 -13.56
CA ALA A 84 -14.25 -18.15 -13.95
C ALA A 84 -14.73 -17.44 -15.22
N ARG A 85 -14.55 -18.08 -16.37
CA ARG A 85 -15.25 -17.68 -17.60
C ARG A 85 -16.72 -17.82 -17.28
N GLY A 86 -17.47 -16.72 -17.36
CA GLY A 86 -18.88 -16.69 -17.12
C GLY A 86 -19.57 -17.85 -17.84
N GLY A 87 -20.00 -18.84 -17.05
CA GLY A 87 -20.78 -19.94 -17.52
C GLY A 87 -22.17 -19.44 -17.80
N GLN A 88 -22.50 -19.26 -19.07
CA GLN A 88 -23.86 -19.30 -19.54
C GLN A 88 -24.37 -20.71 -19.29
N CYS A 89 -25.20 -20.88 -18.26
CA CYS A 89 -25.99 -22.07 -18.07
C CYS A 89 -27.15 -22.04 -19.08
N ASP A 90 -26.97 -22.64 -20.24
CA ASP A 90 -28.07 -23.03 -21.11
C ASP A 90 -28.14 -24.55 -21.12
N GLY A 91 -29.11 -25.05 -20.34
CA GLY A 91 -29.56 -26.41 -20.44
C GLY A 91 -30.47 -26.55 -21.66
N ARG A 92 -30.04 -27.36 -22.61
CA ARG A 92 -30.99 -28.20 -23.38
C ARG A 92 -30.26 -29.33 -24.09
N ARG A 93 -30.81 -30.50 -23.87
CA ARG A 93 -30.49 -31.78 -24.51
C ARG A 93 -30.82 -31.77 -25.99
N GLY A 94 -29.99 -32.44 -26.75
CA GLY A 94 -30.42 -33.44 -27.78
C GLY A 94 -30.63 -32.90 -29.17
N GLY A 95 -29.95 -33.50 -30.15
CA GLY A 95 -30.38 -33.47 -31.53
C GLY A 95 -29.21 -33.54 -32.53
N LYS A 96 -29.07 -34.72 -33.10
CA LYS A 96 -28.14 -35.08 -34.19
C LYS A 96 -28.50 -34.38 -35.52
N ARG A 97 -27.49 -34.27 -36.35
CA ARG A 97 -27.41 -34.43 -37.82
C ARG A 97 -27.33 -33.22 -38.73
N ASP A 98 -26.24 -33.33 -39.49
CA ASP A 98 -26.10 -33.19 -40.96
C ASP A 98 -26.19 -31.81 -41.62
N GLY A 99 -25.09 -31.35 -42.16
CA GLY A 99 -24.92 -31.45 -43.61
C GLY A 99 -24.88 -30.12 -44.37
N GLN A 100 -23.81 -29.92 -45.09
CA GLN A 100 -23.70 -29.23 -46.39
C GLN A 100 -23.48 -27.69 -46.45
N ARG A 101 -22.28 -27.31 -46.80
CA ARG A 101 -21.81 -26.72 -48.10
C ARG A 101 -22.40 -25.38 -48.56
N GLY A 102 -21.45 -24.52 -48.93
CA GLY A 102 -21.58 -23.46 -49.95
C GLY A 102 -21.53 -22.06 -49.35
N GLY A 103 -20.73 -21.14 -49.70
CA GLY A 103 -19.97 -20.91 -50.91
C GLY A 103 -20.03 -19.41 -51.21
N GLN A 104 -18.87 -18.85 -51.42
CA GLN A 104 -18.56 -17.70 -52.30
C GLN A 104 -18.91 -16.25 -51.92
N ARG A 105 -17.85 -15.47 -51.77
CA ARG A 105 -17.34 -14.36 -52.61
C ARG A 105 -17.93 -12.96 -52.43
N GLY A 106 -16.99 -12.05 -52.32
CA GLY A 106 -16.85 -10.75 -52.98
C GLY A 106 -17.24 -9.58 -52.08
N GLY A 107 -16.54 -8.51 -52.00
CA GLY A 107 -15.52 -7.89 -52.76
C GLY A 107 -15.40 -6.44 -52.30
N ASP A 108 -14.22 -5.94 -52.36
CA ASP A 108 -13.74 -4.56 -52.30
C ASP A 108 -14.74 -3.40 -52.28
N HIS A 109 -14.45 -2.38 -51.48
CA HIS A 109 -14.26 -1.02 -51.96
C HIS A 109 -13.60 -0.09 -50.94
N LEU A 110 -12.36 0.25 -51.25
CA LEU A 110 -11.62 1.44 -50.78
C LEU A 110 -12.14 2.71 -51.45
N ARG A 111 -12.25 3.79 -50.73
CA ARG A 111 -12.11 5.22 -51.07
C ARG A 111 -12.43 5.99 -49.80
N GLY A 112 -11.57 6.77 -49.14
CA GLY A 112 -10.68 7.83 -49.58
C GLY A 112 -11.45 9.17 -49.71
N ILE A 113 -11.45 10.01 -48.65
CA ILE A 113 -11.65 11.45 -48.81
C ILE A 113 -10.81 12.20 -47.76
N ALA A 114 -10.14 13.23 -48.33
CA ALA A 114 -9.16 14.05 -47.70
C ALA A 114 -9.73 15.21 -46.87
N ALA A 115 -8.81 15.85 -46.15
CA ALA A 115 -8.89 17.04 -45.32
C ALA A 115 -9.63 18.23 -45.91
N SER A 116 -10.25 19.06 -45.07
CA SER A 116 -10.28 20.51 -45.27
C SER A 116 -10.40 21.23 -43.93
N ASP A 117 -9.45 22.11 -43.71
CA ASP A 117 -9.39 23.17 -42.71
C ASP A 117 -10.61 24.08 -42.75
N ASN A 118 -11.08 24.52 -41.57
CA ASN A 118 -11.46 25.90 -41.31
C ASN A 118 -11.97 26.06 -39.86
N ILE A 119 -11.15 26.76 -39.07
CA ILE A 119 -11.55 27.31 -37.76
C ILE A 119 -11.90 28.79 -38.00
N PRO A 120 -13.05 29.30 -37.58
CA PRO A 120 -13.25 30.75 -37.45
C PRO A 120 -12.91 31.21 -36.02
N GLU A 121 -11.95 32.10 -35.91
CA GLU A 121 -11.79 33.05 -34.80
C GLU A 121 -13.02 33.96 -34.74
N ASN A 122 -13.63 34.04 -33.56
CA ASN A 122 -14.16 35.21 -32.89
C ASN A 122 -15.32 34.86 -31.97
N ALA A 123 -15.10 35.00 -30.66
CA ALA A 123 -16.05 35.65 -29.74
C ALA A 123 -15.61 35.47 -28.27
N ILE A 124 -14.56 36.16 -27.87
CA ILE A 124 -14.37 36.48 -26.43
C ILE A 124 -15.19 37.72 -26.15
N ARG A 125 -16.38 37.57 -25.56
CA ARG A 125 -17.09 38.62 -24.87
C ARG A 125 -17.00 38.43 -23.37
N ARG A 126 -16.27 39.30 -22.68
CA ARG A 126 -16.33 39.51 -21.23
C ARG A 126 -17.65 40.18 -20.88
N PRO A 127 -18.39 39.73 -19.86
CA PRO A 127 -19.45 40.52 -19.24
C PRO A 127 -18.85 41.47 -18.21
N SER A 128 -19.24 42.72 -18.28
CA SER A 128 -19.01 43.79 -17.30
C SER A 128 -19.81 43.56 -16.02
N PRO A 129 -19.37 44.12 -14.86
CA PRO A 129 -20.02 43.88 -13.58
C PRO A 129 -21.27 44.75 -13.41
N ALA A 130 -22.41 44.13 -13.31
CA ALA A 130 -23.64 44.78 -12.82
C ALA A 130 -23.83 44.47 -11.34
N SER A 131 -23.99 45.54 -10.58
CA SER A 131 -24.37 45.66 -9.18
C SER A 131 -25.44 44.66 -8.74
N ALA A 132 -25.11 43.80 -7.77
CA ALA A 132 -26.10 43.02 -7.02
C ALA A 132 -25.97 43.35 -5.53
N GLY A 133 -27.10 43.70 -4.95
CA GLY A 133 -27.27 44.27 -3.62
C GLY A 133 -26.83 43.30 -2.49
N MET A 134 -26.31 43.95 -1.45
CA MET A 134 -26.04 43.34 -0.14
C MET A 134 -27.33 42.83 0.48
N THR A 135 -27.50 41.52 0.57
CA THR A 135 -28.44 40.90 1.49
C THR A 135 -27.78 40.75 2.85
N GLN A 136 -28.33 41.47 3.83
CA GLN A 136 -27.93 41.41 5.23
C GLN A 136 -28.21 40.02 5.80
N PHE A 137 -27.22 39.42 6.44
CA PHE A 137 -27.39 38.28 7.31
C PHE A 137 -27.96 38.74 8.67
N PRO A 138 -28.91 38.01 9.27
CA PRO A 138 -29.42 38.36 10.59
C PRO A 138 -28.36 38.09 11.67
N ALA A 139 -28.20 39.06 12.56
CA ALA A 139 -27.33 39.01 13.72
C ALA A 139 -27.80 37.92 14.69
N ALA A 140 -26.90 37.00 15.03
CA ALA A 140 -27.11 36.05 16.13
C ALA A 140 -26.86 36.76 17.47
N SER A 141 -27.81 36.66 18.37
CA SER A 141 -27.79 37.21 19.73
C SER A 141 -26.69 36.57 20.59
N PRO A 142 -26.02 37.37 21.45
CA PRO A 142 -25.04 36.84 22.38
C PRO A 142 -25.69 36.56 23.72
N GLU A 143 -25.71 35.35 24.19
CA GLU A 143 -25.71 35.02 25.62
C GLU A 143 -25.49 33.53 25.84
N ARG A 144 -24.22 33.11 26.01
CA ARG A 144 -23.87 32.01 26.92
C ARG A 144 -22.65 32.43 27.73
N ARG A 145 -22.89 32.53 29.03
CA ARG A 145 -21.95 32.93 30.07
C ARG A 145 -20.68 32.09 30.06
N LEU A 146 -19.56 32.77 30.07
CA LEU A 146 -18.24 32.24 30.40
C LEU A 146 -18.23 31.79 31.86
N ALA A 147 -18.00 30.54 32.13
CA ALA A 147 -17.62 30.00 33.43
C ALA A 147 -16.13 30.22 33.66
N SER A 148 -15.80 30.56 34.88
CA SER A 148 -14.56 31.06 35.45
C SER A 148 -13.30 30.23 35.23
N PRO A 149 -12.09 30.84 35.33
CA PRO A 149 -10.82 30.19 35.06
C PRO A 149 -10.33 29.44 36.30
N GLY A 150 -10.17 28.13 36.16
CA GLY A 150 -9.64 27.28 37.22
C GLY A 150 -9.26 25.90 36.76
N ALA A 151 -8.36 25.77 35.75
CA ALA A 151 -7.68 24.52 35.46
C ALA A 151 -6.47 24.76 34.54
N SER A 152 -5.57 25.60 35.01
CA SER A 152 -4.21 25.65 34.47
C SER A 152 -3.36 24.69 35.33
N ALA A 153 -3.04 23.55 34.79
CA ALA A 153 -1.97 22.61 35.11
C ALA A 153 -2.45 21.15 35.02
N ARG A 154 -2.48 20.61 33.79
CA ARG A 154 -2.34 19.16 33.45
C ARG A 154 -2.53 18.97 31.96
N MET A 155 -1.58 19.46 31.19
CA MET A 155 -1.44 19.17 29.76
C MET A 155 -0.03 18.61 29.51
N ALA A 156 0.27 17.47 30.12
CA ALA A 156 1.48 16.71 29.81
C ALA A 156 1.30 15.25 30.24
N GLU A 157 0.18 14.63 29.92
CA GLU A 157 0.03 13.18 30.03
C GLU A 157 -0.88 12.69 28.91
N GLY A 158 -0.24 11.97 27.94
CA GLY A 158 -0.85 10.93 27.13
C GLY A 158 -2.14 11.27 26.40
N VAL A 159 -2.04 11.40 25.08
CA VAL A 159 -3.21 11.16 24.22
C VAL A 159 -3.78 9.80 24.65
N PRO A 160 -5.05 9.71 25.11
CA PRO A 160 -5.61 8.46 25.55
C PRO A 160 -5.50 7.43 24.41
N ALA A 161 -4.99 6.25 24.74
CA ALA A 161 -5.06 5.10 23.85
C ALA A 161 -6.54 4.91 23.50
N PHE A 162 -6.91 5.18 22.25
CA PHE A 162 -8.26 4.98 21.77
C PHE A 162 -8.56 3.49 21.73
N ALA A 163 -9.08 2.97 22.83
CA ALA A 163 -9.75 1.69 22.84
C ALA A 163 -11.11 1.92 22.18
N SER A 164 -11.33 1.36 20.99
CA SER A 164 -12.67 1.09 20.51
C SER A 164 -13.30 0.09 21.51
N GLU A 165 -14.51 0.35 21.97
CA GLU A 165 -15.23 -0.61 22.81
C GLU A 165 -15.26 -1.95 22.06
N GLY A 166 -14.45 -2.93 22.53
CA GLY A 166 -14.39 -4.30 22.03
C GLY A 166 -13.30 -4.65 21.01
N GLY A 167 -12.48 -3.71 20.51
CA GLY A 167 -11.35 -4.01 19.60
C GLY A 167 -9.98 -4.05 20.32
N PRO A 168 -9.00 -4.82 19.81
CA PRO A 168 -7.67 -4.85 20.40
C PRO A 168 -7.03 -3.47 20.35
N ALA A 169 -6.57 -2.96 21.51
CA ALA A 169 -5.77 -1.74 21.56
C ALA A 169 -4.43 -2.00 20.87
N ILE A 170 -4.31 -1.53 19.61
CA ILE A 170 -3.05 -1.65 18.88
C ILE A 170 -2.09 -0.59 19.42
N PRO A 171 -0.85 -0.97 19.81
CA PRO A 171 0.10 -0.04 20.34
C PRO A 171 0.33 1.12 19.38
N ALA A 172 -0.04 2.34 19.79
CA ALA A 172 0.34 3.54 19.05
C ALA A 172 1.88 3.61 18.98
N PRO A 173 2.46 4.13 17.89
CA PRO A 173 3.88 4.39 17.86
C PRO A 173 4.28 5.26 19.05
N SER A 174 5.33 4.87 19.76
CA SER A 174 5.87 5.68 20.84
C SER A 174 6.37 7.03 20.29
N SER A 175 6.39 8.07 21.11
CA SER A 175 7.03 9.36 20.78
C SER A 175 8.52 9.21 20.44
N GLU A 176 9.12 8.09 20.84
CA GLU A 176 10.50 7.69 20.60
C GLU A 176 10.62 6.62 19.51
N SER A 177 9.97 6.81 18.37
CA SER A 177 10.14 5.87 17.26
C SER A 177 11.58 5.91 16.73
N ALA A 178 12.05 4.76 16.21
CA ALA A 178 13.37 4.66 15.58
C ALA A 178 13.57 5.70 14.45
N ALA A 179 12.50 6.06 13.77
CA ALA A 179 12.50 7.12 12.77
C ALA A 179 12.91 8.47 13.38
N THR A 180 12.42 8.78 14.59
CA THR A 180 12.72 10.03 15.29
C THR A 180 14.14 10.04 15.86
N THR A 181 14.55 8.96 16.53
CA THR A 181 15.87 8.90 17.21
C THR A 181 17.05 8.79 16.23
N LEU A 182 16.87 8.10 15.11
CA LEU A 182 17.91 7.89 14.10
C LEU A 182 17.89 8.92 12.97
N PHE A 183 16.94 9.85 12.99
CA PHE A 183 16.83 10.85 11.93
C PHE A 183 18.09 11.75 11.90
N PRO A 184 18.68 12.00 10.73
CA PRO A 184 19.91 12.76 10.61
C PRO A 184 19.67 14.28 10.67
N TYR A 185 19.25 14.80 11.82
CA TYR A 185 18.85 16.21 12.03
C TYR A 185 19.91 17.22 11.54
N GLN A 186 21.19 16.94 11.73
CA GLN A 186 22.25 17.85 11.26
C GLN A 186 22.32 17.91 9.73
N THR A 187 22.13 16.76 9.06
CA THR A 187 22.07 16.72 7.60
C THR A 187 20.83 17.43 7.09
N TRP A 188 19.68 17.19 7.73
CA TRP A 188 18.44 17.90 7.42
C TRP A 188 18.57 19.40 7.59
N ALA A 189 19.12 19.89 8.72
CA ALA A 189 19.35 21.30 8.96
C ALA A 189 20.28 21.95 7.91
N ARG A 190 21.28 21.20 7.42
CA ARG A 190 22.15 21.65 6.31
C ARG A 190 21.36 21.76 5.01
N VAL A 191 20.53 20.78 4.68
CA VAL A 191 19.66 20.79 3.49
C VAL A 191 18.67 21.96 3.57
N MET A 192 18.02 22.17 4.71
CA MET A 192 17.10 23.29 4.94
C MET A 192 17.78 24.65 4.73
N ARG A 193 18.95 24.88 5.36
CA ARG A 193 19.71 26.13 5.18
C ARG A 193 20.12 26.35 3.71
N ARG A 194 20.52 25.29 3.03
CA ARG A 194 20.88 25.35 1.63
C ARG A 194 19.66 25.68 0.75
N THR A 195 18.51 25.10 1.06
CA THR A 195 17.26 25.40 0.36
C THR A 195 16.88 26.87 0.53
N LEU A 196 16.97 27.41 1.75
CA LEU A 196 16.71 28.82 2.02
C LEU A 196 17.69 29.77 1.29
N ALA A 197 18.95 29.35 1.14
CA ALA A 197 19.98 30.17 0.50
C ALA A 197 19.94 30.16 -1.04
N GLU A 198 19.51 29.05 -1.65
CA GLU A 198 19.58 28.83 -3.10
C GLU A 198 18.26 29.05 -3.81
N GLU A 199 17.11 28.87 -3.14
CA GLU A 199 15.81 29.13 -3.75
C GLU A 199 15.46 30.61 -3.72
N SER A 200 14.77 31.11 -4.75
CA SER A 200 14.33 32.50 -4.78
C SER A 200 13.27 32.77 -3.70
N SER A 201 13.26 34.00 -3.17
CA SER A 201 12.24 34.44 -2.22
C SER A 201 10.83 34.31 -2.82
N ALA A 202 10.67 34.53 -4.11
CA ALA A 202 9.40 34.31 -4.81
C ALA A 202 8.95 32.84 -4.75
N THR A 203 9.86 31.88 -4.96
CA THR A 203 9.57 30.43 -4.86
C THR A 203 9.19 30.02 -3.44
N LEU A 204 9.90 30.55 -2.45
CA LEU A 204 9.67 30.22 -1.03
C LEU A 204 8.39 30.85 -0.46
N ALA A 205 8.03 32.06 -0.92
CA ALA A 205 6.86 32.80 -0.44
C ALA A 205 5.57 32.45 -1.20
N GLN A 206 5.68 31.84 -2.38
CA GLN A 206 4.52 31.47 -3.18
C GLN A 206 3.83 30.23 -2.58
N ALA A 207 2.51 30.30 -2.38
CA ALA A 207 1.74 29.13 -1.98
C ALA A 207 1.89 28.01 -3.03
N ALA A 208 2.25 26.81 -2.59
CA ALA A 208 2.16 25.65 -3.45
C ALA A 208 0.69 25.33 -3.73
N LEU A 209 0.31 25.23 -5.00
CA LEU A 209 -1.07 24.92 -5.40
C LEU A 209 -1.22 23.43 -5.78
N GLY A 210 -2.44 22.94 -5.70
CA GLY A 210 -2.84 21.64 -6.20
C GLY A 210 -1.97 20.50 -5.71
N ALA A 211 -1.34 19.81 -6.64
CA ALA A 211 -0.61 18.57 -6.38
C ALA A 211 0.75 18.73 -5.64
N GLY A 212 1.18 19.96 -5.34
CA GLY A 212 2.44 20.25 -4.66
C GLY A 212 3.62 20.52 -5.61
N SER A 213 4.80 20.74 -5.02
CA SER A 213 6.02 21.15 -5.74
C SER A 213 6.40 20.20 -6.88
N PRO A 214 6.55 20.69 -8.12
CA PRO A 214 6.98 19.85 -9.24
C PRO A 214 8.34 19.18 -9.00
N ARG A 215 9.24 19.83 -8.26
CA ARG A 215 10.54 19.25 -7.91
C ARG A 215 10.40 18.04 -7.00
N LEU A 216 9.59 18.15 -5.94
CA LEU A 216 9.35 17.01 -5.02
C LEU A 216 8.64 15.87 -5.76
N ARG A 217 7.64 16.17 -6.59
CA ARG A 217 6.94 15.15 -7.39
C ARG A 217 7.89 14.39 -8.33
N ARG A 218 8.85 15.09 -8.98
CA ARG A 218 9.89 14.45 -9.80
C ARG A 218 10.84 13.59 -8.96
N ALA A 219 11.24 14.06 -7.79
CA ALA A 219 12.09 13.27 -6.87
C ALA A 219 11.38 12.00 -6.40
N ILE A 220 10.08 12.09 -6.07
CA ILE A 220 9.25 10.92 -5.70
C ILE A 220 9.09 9.97 -6.90
N ALA A 221 8.84 10.47 -8.11
CA ALA A 221 8.72 9.64 -9.33
C ALA A 221 10.01 8.85 -9.58
N ALA A 222 11.18 9.49 -9.45
CA ALA A 222 12.48 8.82 -9.57
C ALA A 222 12.68 7.75 -8.49
N TYR A 223 12.30 8.06 -7.24
CA TYR A 223 12.34 7.12 -6.12
C TYR A 223 11.43 5.90 -6.38
N LEU A 224 10.18 6.10 -6.79
CA LEU A 224 9.23 5.03 -7.11
C LEU A 224 9.76 4.11 -8.21
N ARG A 225 10.34 4.68 -9.27
CA ARG A 225 10.93 3.91 -10.37
C ARG A 225 12.09 3.04 -9.88
N GLU A 226 13.00 3.61 -9.09
CA GLU A 226 14.21 2.93 -8.63
C GLU A 226 13.91 1.86 -7.58
N TYR A 227 13.04 2.17 -6.60
CA TYR A 227 12.86 1.33 -5.41
C TYR A 227 11.56 0.53 -5.40
N ARG A 228 10.52 0.98 -6.13
CA ARG A 228 9.22 0.30 -6.17
C ARG A 228 8.92 -0.35 -7.53
N GLY A 229 9.74 -0.06 -8.56
CA GLY A 229 9.50 -0.55 -9.92
C GLY A 229 8.25 0.06 -10.56
N MET A 230 7.83 1.23 -10.07
CA MET A 230 6.69 1.98 -10.60
C MET A 230 7.18 3.12 -11.50
N ASP A 231 6.88 3.08 -12.77
CA ASP A 231 7.15 4.17 -13.71
C ASP A 231 5.94 5.10 -13.78
N VAL A 232 5.90 6.06 -12.86
CA VAL A 232 4.80 7.03 -12.72
C VAL A 232 5.30 8.42 -13.10
N PRO A 233 4.68 9.11 -14.07
CA PRO A 233 4.97 10.51 -14.37
C PRO A 233 4.73 11.41 -13.14
N ALA A 234 5.58 12.44 -12.97
CA ALA A 234 5.49 13.35 -11.83
C ALA A 234 4.14 14.10 -11.78
N GLU A 235 3.51 14.30 -12.92
CA GLU A 235 2.19 14.94 -13.09
C GLU A 235 1.06 14.15 -12.42
N ARG A 236 1.27 12.85 -12.24
CA ARG A 236 0.30 11.95 -11.59
C ARG A 236 0.52 11.81 -10.08
N ILE A 237 1.50 12.52 -9.52
CA ILE A 237 1.81 12.47 -8.09
C ILE A 237 1.20 13.69 -7.40
N VAL A 238 0.49 13.45 -6.30
CA VAL A 238 -0.05 14.48 -5.42
C VAL A 238 0.57 14.34 -4.04
N VAL A 239 1.10 15.43 -3.51
CA VAL A 239 1.71 15.53 -2.16
C VAL A 239 0.72 16.19 -1.21
N ALA A 240 0.61 15.70 0.03
CA ALA A 240 -0.23 16.32 1.06
C ALA A 240 0.33 16.11 2.48
N ALA A 241 -0.24 16.83 3.46
CA ALA A 241 0.17 16.76 4.87
C ALA A 241 -0.33 15.47 5.56
N GLY A 242 0.31 14.36 5.22
CA GLY A 242 0.03 13.02 5.76
C GLY A 242 -1.10 12.30 5.04
N SER A 243 -1.20 10.99 5.29
CA SER A 243 -2.15 10.10 4.59
C SER A 243 -3.62 10.48 4.86
N GLN A 244 -3.94 11.02 6.04
CA GLN A 244 -5.31 11.44 6.37
C GLN A 244 -5.83 12.50 5.39
N THR A 245 -5.00 13.48 5.03
CA THR A 245 -5.37 14.49 4.02
C THR A 245 -5.55 13.85 2.64
N LEU A 246 -4.71 12.85 2.30
CA LEU A 246 -4.88 12.11 1.04
C LEU A 246 -6.20 11.32 1.01
N TYR A 247 -6.59 10.68 2.11
CA TYR A 247 -7.89 9.97 2.18
C TYR A 247 -9.06 10.94 1.94
N GLN A 248 -9.02 12.14 2.54
CA GLN A 248 -10.03 13.18 2.32
C GLN A 248 -10.10 13.61 0.84
N LEU A 249 -8.95 13.84 0.22
CA LEU A 249 -8.88 14.20 -1.20
C LEU A 249 -9.39 13.09 -2.10
N ILE A 250 -9.10 11.81 -1.79
CA ILE A 250 -9.59 10.65 -2.54
C ILE A 250 -11.11 10.52 -2.42
N ILE A 251 -11.68 10.70 -1.23
CA ILE A 251 -13.12 10.66 -1.03
C ILE A 251 -13.80 11.76 -1.85
N GLN A 252 -13.23 12.97 -1.89
CA GLN A 252 -13.75 14.06 -2.71
C GLN A 252 -13.61 13.77 -4.21
N LEU A 253 -12.53 13.15 -4.62
CA LEU A 253 -12.26 12.81 -6.02
C LEU A 253 -13.19 11.71 -6.53
N LEU A 254 -13.40 10.68 -5.72
CA LEU A 254 -14.22 9.51 -6.07
C LEU A 254 -15.72 9.76 -5.89
N GLY A 255 -16.10 10.58 -4.91
CA GLY A 255 -17.48 10.84 -4.49
C GLY A 255 -17.81 10.23 -3.13
N ARG A 256 -18.51 10.99 -2.29
CA ARG A 256 -18.91 10.60 -0.91
C ARG A 256 -20.05 9.58 -0.88
N ASP A 257 -20.82 9.52 -1.93
CA ASP A 257 -21.95 8.60 -2.13
C ASP A 257 -21.54 7.16 -2.38
N ARG A 258 -20.24 6.94 -2.63
CA ARG A 258 -19.68 5.60 -2.81
C ARG A 258 -19.61 4.83 -1.50
N ALA A 259 -19.74 3.52 -1.60
CA ALA A 259 -19.45 2.61 -0.52
C ALA A 259 -17.98 2.20 -0.57
N PHE A 260 -17.25 2.44 0.51
CA PHE A 260 -15.87 2.05 0.72
C PHE A 260 -15.82 0.73 1.49
N ALA A 261 -14.78 -0.04 1.29
CA ALA A 261 -14.49 -1.25 2.05
C ALA A 261 -13.06 -1.15 2.63
N ILE A 262 -12.90 -1.59 3.86
CA ILE A 262 -11.61 -1.67 4.55
C ILE A 262 -11.37 -3.10 5.06
N GLU A 263 -10.11 -3.45 5.26
CA GLU A 263 -9.71 -4.75 5.83
C GLU A 263 -10.06 -4.84 7.32
N SER A 264 -10.53 -6.02 7.77
CA SER A 264 -10.80 -6.31 9.19
C SER A 264 -10.14 -7.65 9.59
N PRO A 265 -9.26 -7.66 10.62
CA PRO A 265 -8.76 -6.51 11.37
C PRO A 265 -7.94 -5.57 10.50
N GLY A 266 -7.99 -4.27 10.80
CA GLY A 266 -7.33 -3.23 10.02
C GLY A 266 -6.93 -2.02 10.87
N TYR A 267 -6.62 -0.89 10.21
CA TYR A 267 -6.28 0.34 10.90
C TYR A 267 -7.52 0.96 11.57
N PRO A 268 -7.57 1.04 12.92
CA PRO A 268 -8.80 1.34 13.65
C PRO A 268 -9.40 2.73 13.38
N LEU A 269 -8.56 3.67 12.96
CA LEU A 269 -9.02 5.04 12.68
C LEU A 269 -9.57 5.20 11.26
N LEU A 270 -9.38 4.22 10.37
CA LEU A 270 -9.73 4.35 8.97
C LEU A 270 -11.24 4.46 8.78
N GLU A 271 -12.02 3.59 9.43
CA GLU A 271 -13.49 3.64 9.42
C GLU A 271 -13.99 5.01 9.91
N ARG A 272 -13.47 5.46 11.07
CA ARG A 272 -13.83 6.78 11.63
C ARG A 272 -13.49 7.94 10.71
N MET A 273 -12.40 7.84 9.94
CA MET A 273 -12.03 8.87 8.95
C MET A 273 -13.01 8.89 7.78
N TYR A 274 -13.47 7.74 7.30
CA TYR A 274 -14.48 7.64 6.25
C TYR A 274 -15.82 8.20 6.75
N ASP A 275 -16.27 7.77 7.93
CA ASP A 275 -17.51 8.27 8.56
C ASP A 275 -17.49 9.78 8.76
N ALA A 276 -16.39 10.33 9.25
CA ALA A 276 -16.22 11.77 9.45
C ALA A 276 -16.31 12.58 8.14
N GLN A 277 -16.05 11.93 6.99
CA GLN A 277 -16.24 12.54 5.66
C GLN A 277 -17.63 12.27 5.06
N GLY A 278 -18.51 11.57 5.78
CA GLY A 278 -19.84 11.19 5.34
C GLY A 278 -19.83 10.07 4.28
N ALA A 279 -18.75 9.29 4.19
CA ALA A 279 -18.64 8.16 3.28
C ALA A 279 -19.03 6.86 4.00
N ARG A 280 -19.84 6.02 3.35
CA ARG A 280 -20.19 4.70 3.90
C ARG A 280 -18.99 3.77 3.85
N CYS A 281 -18.71 3.06 4.94
CA CYS A 281 -17.59 2.14 5.05
C CYS A 281 -18.05 0.76 5.52
N ALA A 282 -17.57 -0.32 4.88
CA ALA A 282 -17.82 -1.69 5.25
C ALA A 282 -16.50 -2.37 5.66
N SER A 283 -16.50 -3.06 6.79
CA SER A 283 -15.36 -3.86 7.24
C SER A 283 -15.42 -5.25 6.62
N ILE A 284 -14.41 -5.61 5.83
CA ILE A 284 -14.32 -6.88 5.11
C ILE A 284 -13.29 -7.79 5.78
N PRO A 285 -13.64 -9.03 6.10
CA PRO A 285 -12.70 -9.96 6.75
C PRO A 285 -11.50 -10.26 5.84
N LEU A 286 -10.41 -10.65 6.49
CA LEU A 286 -9.25 -11.20 5.79
C LEU A 286 -9.46 -12.70 5.52
N ALA A 287 -9.02 -13.15 4.36
CA ALA A 287 -8.86 -14.56 3.99
C ALA A 287 -7.36 -14.94 4.02
N ALA A 288 -7.06 -16.22 3.78
CA ALA A 288 -5.69 -16.69 3.68
C ALA A 288 -4.98 -16.01 2.49
N GLY A 289 -4.27 -14.92 2.74
CA GLY A 289 -3.49 -14.22 1.72
C GLY A 289 -4.03 -12.85 1.32
N GLY A 290 -4.91 -12.23 2.11
CA GLY A 290 -5.37 -10.86 1.93
C GLY A 290 -6.85 -10.68 2.22
N ILE A 291 -7.43 -9.56 1.76
CA ILE A 291 -8.86 -9.29 1.90
C ILE A 291 -9.70 -10.39 1.24
N ASP A 292 -10.81 -10.78 1.86
CA ASP A 292 -11.77 -11.72 1.26
C ASP A 292 -12.50 -11.05 0.09
N VAL A 293 -12.12 -11.44 -1.14
CA VAL A 293 -12.65 -10.84 -2.36
C VAL A 293 -14.10 -11.26 -2.62
N ALA A 294 -14.54 -12.41 -2.09
CA ALA A 294 -15.94 -12.83 -2.20
C ALA A 294 -16.82 -11.96 -1.30
N ALA A 295 -16.47 -11.83 -0.02
CA ALA A 295 -17.14 -10.93 0.92
C ALA A 295 -17.11 -9.47 0.43
N LEU A 296 -16.00 -9.02 -0.15
CA LEU A 296 -15.89 -7.69 -0.78
C LEU A 296 -16.88 -7.52 -1.93
N SER A 297 -17.07 -8.54 -2.76
CA SER A 297 -18.01 -8.49 -3.88
C SER A 297 -19.47 -8.43 -3.41
N GLU A 298 -19.79 -9.13 -2.31
CA GLU A 298 -21.12 -9.17 -1.71
C GLU A 298 -21.46 -7.90 -0.91
N SER A 299 -20.46 -7.17 -0.43
CA SER A 299 -20.64 -5.96 0.41
C SER A 299 -21.29 -4.78 -0.32
N GLY A 300 -21.35 -4.80 -1.65
CA GLY A 300 -21.79 -3.68 -2.46
C GLY A 300 -20.79 -2.50 -2.50
N ALA A 301 -19.60 -2.66 -1.94
CA ALA A 301 -18.56 -1.63 -2.00
C ALA A 301 -18.04 -1.44 -3.43
N SER A 302 -17.76 -0.20 -3.79
CA SER A 302 -17.16 0.18 -5.07
C SER A 302 -15.72 0.66 -4.95
N VAL A 303 -15.20 0.82 -3.72
CA VAL A 303 -13.82 1.20 -3.44
C VAL A 303 -13.28 0.31 -2.33
N ALA A 304 -12.18 -0.39 -2.58
CA ALA A 304 -11.49 -1.21 -1.59
C ALA A 304 -10.20 -0.51 -1.14
N HIS A 305 -10.06 -0.21 0.15
CA HIS A 305 -8.84 0.32 0.75
C HIS A 305 -8.09 -0.83 1.42
N VAL A 306 -6.93 -1.17 0.89
CA VAL A 306 -6.16 -2.37 1.24
C VAL A 306 -4.68 -2.07 1.44
N MET A 307 -3.99 -2.92 2.21
CA MET A 307 -2.56 -2.87 2.48
C MET A 307 -1.86 -4.15 1.96
N PRO A 308 -1.73 -4.33 0.64
CA PRO A 308 -1.36 -5.64 0.06
C PRO A 308 0.10 -6.03 0.26
N ALA A 309 1.00 -5.07 0.44
CA ALA A 309 2.41 -5.36 0.65
C ALA A 309 2.72 -5.82 2.08
N HIS A 310 1.98 -5.28 3.06
CA HIS A 310 2.13 -5.58 4.48
C HIS A 310 0.88 -5.15 5.24
N GLN A 311 -0.07 -6.06 5.39
CA GLN A 311 -1.37 -5.78 6.00
C GLN A 311 -1.21 -5.38 7.47
N PHE A 312 -1.84 -4.29 7.86
CA PHE A 312 -1.86 -3.83 9.24
C PHE A 312 -3.12 -4.33 9.97
N PRO A 313 -3.01 -4.94 11.17
CA PRO A 313 -1.80 -5.15 11.96
C PRO A 313 -1.21 -6.56 11.83
N THR A 314 -1.72 -7.40 10.94
CA THR A 314 -1.43 -8.83 10.90
C THR A 314 -0.06 -9.17 10.31
N GLY A 315 0.53 -8.26 9.53
CA GLY A 315 1.75 -8.51 8.79
C GLY A 315 1.58 -9.46 7.60
N VAL A 316 0.35 -9.78 7.22
CA VAL A 316 0.06 -10.63 6.07
C VAL A 316 0.44 -9.91 4.78
N VAL A 317 1.14 -10.62 3.91
CA VAL A 317 1.44 -10.18 2.54
C VAL A 317 0.40 -10.78 1.61
N MET A 318 -0.28 -9.94 0.85
CA MET A 318 -1.30 -10.40 -0.10
C MET A 318 -0.65 -11.28 -1.18
N SER A 319 -1.17 -12.49 -1.33
CA SER A 319 -0.66 -13.47 -2.31
C SER A 319 -0.89 -13.01 -3.75
N ALA A 320 -0.10 -13.53 -4.70
CA ALA A 320 -0.26 -13.22 -6.12
C ALA A 320 -1.66 -13.57 -6.64
N ALA A 321 -2.26 -14.65 -6.15
CA ALA A 321 -3.62 -15.05 -6.49
C ALA A 321 -4.63 -13.98 -6.03
N HIS A 322 -4.60 -13.59 -4.74
CA HIS A 322 -5.48 -12.56 -4.20
C HIS A 322 -5.28 -11.19 -4.87
N ARG A 323 -4.05 -10.81 -5.19
CA ARG A 323 -3.74 -9.58 -5.93
C ARG A 323 -4.42 -9.55 -7.29
N ARG A 324 -4.36 -10.66 -8.01
CA ARG A 324 -5.03 -10.80 -9.30
C ARG A 324 -6.55 -10.78 -9.14
N ASP A 325 -7.10 -11.49 -8.15
CA ASP A 325 -8.53 -11.56 -7.93
C ASP A 325 -9.08 -10.17 -7.53
N LEU A 326 -8.36 -9.42 -6.73
CA LEU A 326 -8.69 -8.04 -6.37
C LEU A 326 -8.61 -7.08 -7.59
N LEU A 327 -7.59 -7.22 -8.44
CA LEU A 327 -7.51 -6.46 -9.69
C LEU A 327 -8.64 -6.83 -10.65
N ASN A 328 -9.03 -8.11 -10.73
CA ASN A 328 -10.19 -8.53 -11.52
C ASN A 328 -11.49 -7.94 -10.95
N TRP A 329 -11.67 -7.96 -9.62
CA TRP A 329 -12.79 -7.31 -8.96
C TRP A 329 -12.93 -5.84 -9.35
N SER A 330 -11.81 -5.11 -9.41
CA SER A 330 -11.83 -3.69 -9.78
C SER A 330 -12.22 -3.43 -11.25
N ARG A 331 -12.07 -4.44 -12.13
CA ARG A 331 -12.42 -4.37 -13.56
C ARG A 331 -13.86 -4.74 -13.86
N MET A 332 -14.57 -5.37 -12.92
CA MET A 332 -15.98 -5.70 -13.11
C MET A 332 -16.82 -4.43 -13.17
N ASP A 333 -17.89 -4.47 -13.96
CA ASP A 333 -18.96 -3.46 -14.06
C ASP A 333 -18.63 -2.14 -14.80
N ALA A 334 -17.41 -1.94 -15.32
CA ALA A 334 -17.15 -0.75 -16.14
C ALA A 334 -16.07 -0.96 -17.20
N ALA A 335 -16.43 -0.68 -18.45
CA ALA A 335 -15.49 -0.69 -19.57
C ALA A 335 -14.46 0.48 -19.49
N ARG A 336 -14.84 1.60 -18.87
CA ARG A 336 -13.98 2.79 -18.64
C ARG A 336 -14.06 3.23 -17.19
N ALA A 337 -12.92 3.71 -16.67
CA ALA A 337 -12.83 4.24 -15.31
C ALA A 337 -13.57 5.56 -15.12
N PHE A 338 -13.79 6.32 -16.21
CA PHE A 338 -14.42 7.64 -16.20
C PHE A 338 -15.45 7.79 -17.30
N SER A 339 -16.46 8.61 -16.99
CA SER A 339 -17.44 9.15 -17.93
C SER A 339 -17.54 10.66 -17.75
N SER A 340 -18.39 11.33 -18.56
CA SER A 340 -18.71 12.75 -18.37
C SER A 340 -19.20 13.09 -16.96
N ASP A 341 -19.85 12.13 -16.30
CA ASP A 341 -20.46 12.31 -14.97
C ASP A 341 -19.49 11.98 -13.81
N GLY A 342 -18.27 11.52 -14.12
CA GLY A 342 -17.23 11.21 -13.13
C GLY A 342 -16.73 9.77 -13.14
N PRO A 343 -16.04 9.34 -12.05
CA PRO A 343 -15.50 7.99 -11.96
C PRO A 343 -16.60 6.92 -11.93
N ARG A 344 -16.42 5.84 -12.70
CA ARG A 344 -17.36 4.71 -12.78
C ARG A 344 -16.69 3.39 -12.44
N GLY A 345 -17.49 2.46 -11.91
CA GLY A 345 -17.02 1.12 -11.54
C GLY A 345 -16.28 1.09 -10.22
N ARG A 346 -15.42 0.09 -10.06
CA ARG A 346 -14.72 -0.23 -8.82
C ARG A 346 -13.28 0.24 -8.84
N PHE A 347 -12.77 0.65 -7.66
CA PHE A 347 -11.40 1.16 -7.50
C PHE A 347 -10.72 0.53 -6.28
N ILE A 348 -9.41 0.57 -6.29
CA ILE A 348 -8.57 0.10 -5.18
C ILE A 348 -7.75 1.29 -4.70
N ILE A 349 -7.72 1.50 -3.40
CA ILE A 349 -6.76 2.35 -2.71
C ILE A 349 -5.72 1.41 -2.11
N GLU A 350 -4.50 1.46 -2.64
CA GLU A 350 -3.38 0.69 -2.14
C GLU A 350 -2.56 1.53 -1.18
N ASP A 351 -2.65 1.26 0.12
CA ASP A 351 -1.87 1.94 1.16
C ASP A 351 -0.61 1.14 1.50
N ASP A 352 0.54 1.67 1.09
CA ASP A 352 1.86 1.05 1.20
C ASP A 352 2.69 1.76 2.29
N TYR A 353 2.14 1.82 3.50
CA TYR A 353 2.54 2.68 4.61
C TYR A 353 3.96 2.43 5.16
N ASP A 354 4.50 1.22 5.01
CA ASP A 354 5.82 0.81 5.51
C ASP A 354 6.70 0.11 4.46
N ALA A 355 6.48 0.44 3.20
CA ALA A 355 7.17 -0.11 2.04
C ALA A 355 8.70 -0.13 2.14
N GLU A 356 9.25 0.83 2.88
CA GLU A 356 10.67 1.00 3.12
C GLU A 356 11.27 -0.05 4.06
N PHE A 357 10.45 -0.73 4.87
CA PHE A 357 10.91 -1.56 6.00
C PHE A 357 10.98 -3.06 5.70
N ARG A 358 11.02 -3.45 4.44
CA ARG A 358 11.35 -4.82 4.09
C ARG A 358 12.84 -5.07 4.31
N MET A 359 13.17 -5.98 5.26
CA MET A 359 14.55 -6.23 5.71
C MET A 359 15.28 -7.21 4.82
N SER A 360 14.55 -8.12 4.16
CA SER A 360 15.11 -9.14 3.28
C SER A 360 14.46 -9.10 1.90
N GLY A 361 15.26 -9.30 0.85
CA GLY A 361 14.80 -9.29 -0.53
C GLY A 361 14.44 -7.89 -1.06
N ARG A 362 13.82 -7.83 -2.24
CA ARG A 362 13.26 -6.59 -2.80
C ARG A 362 11.90 -6.28 -2.20
N PRO A 363 11.50 -5.00 -2.16
CA PRO A 363 10.13 -4.63 -1.87
C PRO A 363 9.16 -5.37 -2.79
N ILE A 364 8.01 -5.76 -2.24
CA ILE A 364 6.94 -6.40 -3.02
C ILE A 364 6.42 -5.37 -4.02
N ALA A 365 6.26 -5.79 -5.27
CA ALA A 365 5.74 -4.90 -6.32
C ALA A 365 4.33 -4.43 -5.95
N PRO A 366 4.02 -3.14 -5.98
CA PRO A 366 2.68 -2.63 -5.71
C PRO A 366 1.65 -3.15 -6.73
N LEU A 367 0.37 -3.21 -6.33
CA LEU A 367 -0.74 -3.48 -7.26
C LEU A 367 -0.76 -2.45 -8.40
N ALA A 368 -0.54 -1.18 -8.06
CA ALA A 368 -0.47 -0.09 -9.03
C ALA A 368 0.58 -0.30 -10.13
N SER A 369 1.67 -1.04 -9.85
CA SER A 369 2.72 -1.33 -10.84
C SER A 369 2.30 -2.33 -11.93
N VAL A 370 1.23 -3.09 -11.69
CA VAL A 370 0.71 -4.12 -12.60
C VAL A 370 -0.74 -3.83 -13.04
N ASP A 371 -1.29 -2.71 -12.60
CA ASP A 371 -2.63 -2.25 -12.99
C ASP A 371 -2.62 -1.61 -14.37
N VAL A 372 -3.06 -2.35 -15.38
CA VAL A 372 -3.21 -1.84 -16.76
C VAL A 372 -4.56 -1.16 -17.00
N ALA A 373 -5.49 -1.24 -16.04
CA ALA A 373 -6.85 -0.71 -16.19
C ALA A 373 -7.05 0.67 -15.56
N GLY A 374 -6.02 1.22 -14.88
CA GLY A 374 -6.10 2.52 -14.22
C GLY A 374 -7.11 2.55 -13.06
N ARG A 375 -7.15 1.47 -12.25
CA ARG A 375 -8.10 1.29 -11.14
C ARG A 375 -7.47 1.43 -9.77
N VAL A 376 -6.14 1.50 -9.68
CA VAL A 376 -5.41 1.53 -8.42
C VAL A 376 -4.86 2.93 -8.14
N ILE A 377 -5.27 3.51 -7.02
CA ILE A 377 -4.70 4.72 -6.44
C ILE A 377 -3.66 4.25 -5.41
N TYR A 378 -2.39 4.54 -5.65
CA TYR A 378 -1.30 4.17 -4.76
C TYR A 378 -1.02 5.28 -3.74
N LEU A 379 -0.84 4.90 -2.49
CA LEU A 379 -0.50 5.79 -1.37
C LEU A 379 0.78 5.35 -0.68
N ASN A 380 1.58 6.33 -0.25
CA ASN A 380 2.68 6.12 0.68
C ASN A 380 2.90 7.36 1.55
N SER A 381 3.55 7.18 2.68
CA SER A 381 3.81 8.24 3.67
C SER A 381 5.24 8.21 4.15
N PHE A 382 5.88 9.36 4.24
CA PHE A 382 7.19 9.51 4.86
C PHE A 382 7.15 9.45 6.41
N THR A 383 5.95 9.35 7.01
CA THR A 383 5.77 9.34 8.46
C THR A 383 6.58 8.25 9.17
N LYS A 384 6.61 7.04 8.57
CA LYS A 384 7.33 5.90 9.16
C LYS A 384 8.84 5.97 8.99
N SER A 385 9.31 6.68 7.99
CA SER A 385 10.73 6.81 7.68
C SER A 385 11.37 8.10 8.21
N LEU A 386 10.65 9.22 8.23
CA LEU A 386 11.18 10.51 8.70
C LEU A 386 10.70 10.89 10.10
N GLY A 387 9.67 10.24 10.60
CA GLY A 387 9.01 10.56 11.86
C GLY A 387 7.68 11.30 11.68
N ALA A 388 6.82 11.19 12.68
CA ALA A 388 5.44 11.67 12.63
C ALA A 388 5.32 13.20 12.45
N ALA A 389 6.33 13.96 12.87
CA ALA A 389 6.33 15.43 12.80
C ALA A 389 6.43 15.97 11.37
N PHE A 390 7.02 15.24 10.43
CA PHE A 390 7.22 15.71 9.06
C PHE A 390 5.93 15.80 8.26
N ARG A 391 4.91 15.02 8.60
CA ARG A 391 3.57 15.10 8.00
C ARG A 391 3.57 15.20 6.47
N ILE A 392 4.40 14.47 5.76
CA ILE A 392 4.42 14.44 4.29
C ILE A 392 4.04 13.05 3.81
N ALA A 393 3.05 13.00 2.93
CA ALA A 393 2.60 11.80 2.24
C ALA A 393 2.34 12.12 0.77
N TYR A 394 2.22 11.10 -0.06
CA TYR A 394 1.91 11.27 -1.46
C TYR A 394 1.01 10.15 -1.98
N MET A 395 0.28 10.46 -3.04
CA MET A 395 -0.44 9.47 -3.83
C MET A 395 0.01 9.53 -5.29
N ALA A 396 0.03 8.38 -5.94
CA ALA A 396 0.19 8.26 -7.37
C ALA A 396 -1.15 7.87 -7.98
N LEU A 397 -1.67 8.74 -8.82
CA LEU A 397 -2.99 8.61 -9.44
C LEU A 397 -2.90 7.90 -10.80
N PRO A 398 -3.87 7.09 -11.20
CA PRO A 398 -4.09 6.76 -12.59
C PRO A 398 -4.26 8.02 -13.45
N GLU A 399 -3.99 7.92 -14.75
CA GLU A 399 -3.94 9.08 -15.66
C GLU A 399 -5.25 9.88 -15.63
N ASP A 400 -6.38 9.22 -15.80
CA ASP A 400 -7.70 9.87 -15.80
C ASP A 400 -8.00 10.56 -14.46
N PHE A 401 -7.53 9.98 -13.34
CA PHE A 401 -7.70 10.57 -12.01
C PHE A 401 -6.82 11.79 -11.79
N ALA A 402 -5.62 11.82 -12.36
CA ALA A 402 -4.76 12.99 -12.28
C ALA A 402 -5.38 14.21 -12.99
N ALA A 403 -5.96 14.00 -14.16
CA ALA A 403 -6.70 15.04 -14.87
C ALA A 403 -7.93 15.52 -14.08
N GLN A 404 -8.70 14.60 -13.49
CA GLN A 404 -9.85 14.95 -12.68
C GLN A 404 -9.46 15.65 -11.36
N PHE A 405 -8.33 15.27 -10.76
CA PHE A 405 -7.80 15.94 -9.57
C PHE A 405 -7.51 17.41 -9.86
N GLU A 406 -6.83 17.70 -10.94
CA GLU A 406 -6.50 19.09 -11.33
C GLU A 406 -7.77 19.91 -11.55
N LEU A 407 -8.76 19.36 -12.27
CA LEU A 407 -10.02 20.03 -12.55
C LEU A 407 -10.88 20.29 -11.28
N LYS A 408 -10.97 19.29 -10.38
CA LYS A 408 -11.90 19.35 -9.25
C LYS A 408 -11.27 19.87 -7.97
N LEU A 409 -9.98 19.60 -7.75
CA LEU A 409 -9.29 19.83 -6.48
C LEU A 409 -8.01 20.66 -6.64
N GLY A 410 -7.55 20.94 -7.86
CA GLY A 410 -6.33 21.69 -8.13
C GLY A 410 -6.34 23.12 -7.60
N PHE A 411 -7.51 23.67 -7.29
CA PHE A 411 -7.67 25.01 -6.69
C PHE A 411 -7.30 25.08 -5.20
N TYR A 412 -7.20 23.93 -4.52
CA TYR A 412 -6.77 23.92 -3.11
C TYR A 412 -5.31 24.36 -2.97
N SER A 413 -5.02 25.14 -1.96
CA SER A 413 -3.64 25.33 -1.53
C SER A 413 -3.09 24.02 -0.99
N ASN A 414 -1.86 23.68 -1.38
CA ASN A 414 -1.21 22.47 -0.87
C ASN A 414 -0.93 22.61 0.62
N THR A 415 -1.20 21.54 1.35
CA THR A 415 -1.11 21.51 2.83
C THR A 415 0.32 21.37 3.38
N VAL A 416 1.33 21.14 2.51
CA VAL A 416 2.75 21.05 2.89
C VAL A 416 3.47 22.32 2.47
N SER A 417 4.25 22.89 3.39
CA SER A 417 5.06 24.09 3.15
C SER A 417 5.97 23.93 1.92
N PRO A 418 6.07 24.94 1.02
CA PRO A 418 7.01 24.91 -0.10
C PRO A 418 8.46 24.66 0.33
N LEU A 419 8.89 25.24 1.45
CA LEU A 419 10.24 25.03 1.99
C LEU A 419 10.49 23.55 2.35
N GLU A 420 9.54 22.90 3.03
CA GLU A 420 9.65 21.50 3.40
C GLU A 420 9.64 20.59 2.16
N GLN A 421 8.77 20.89 1.19
CA GLN A 421 8.73 20.14 -0.07
C GLN A 421 10.05 20.22 -0.83
N LEU A 422 10.64 21.41 -0.94
CA LEU A 422 11.90 21.62 -1.65
C LEU A 422 13.08 21.00 -0.89
N ALA A 423 13.08 21.09 0.44
CA ALA A 423 14.10 20.44 1.28
C ALA A 423 14.03 18.91 1.16
N LEU A 424 12.82 18.32 1.19
CA LEU A 424 12.65 16.87 1.02
C LEU A 424 13.06 16.42 -0.38
N ALA A 425 12.73 17.18 -1.41
CA ALA A 425 13.19 16.91 -2.77
C ALA A 425 14.73 16.80 -2.83
N ARG A 426 15.44 17.79 -2.28
CA ARG A 426 16.91 17.77 -2.19
C ARG A 426 17.43 16.60 -1.36
N PHE A 427 16.77 16.26 -0.26
CA PHE A 427 17.15 15.16 0.62
C PHE A 427 17.08 13.81 -0.10
N ILE A 428 16.06 13.61 -0.96
CA ILE A 428 15.91 12.43 -1.83
C ILE A 428 16.97 12.48 -2.95
N GLU A 429 17.05 13.56 -3.71
CA GLU A 429 17.98 13.73 -4.84
C GLU A 429 19.45 13.49 -4.45
N GLN A 430 19.84 13.91 -3.26
CA GLN A 430 21.19 13.74 -2.72
C GLN A 430 21.41 12.39 -2.01
N ARG A 431 20.47 11.47 -2.12
CA ARG A 431 20.54 10.12 -1.53
C ARG A 431 20.63 10.10 0.01
N HIS A 432 20.26 11.20 0.67
CA HIS A 432 20.23 11.25 2.13
C HIS A 432 19.09 10.41 2.69
N TYR A 433 17.92 10.45 2.03
CA TYR A 433 16.76 9.65 2.37
C TYR A 433 17.07 8.15 2.33
N GLU A 434 17.64 7.68 1.23
CA GLU A 434 18.02 6.28 1.05
C GLU A 434 19.00 5.79 2.13
N ARG A 435 20.04 6.58 2.40
CA ARG A 435 21.01 6.25 3.48
C ARG A 435 20.34 6.19 4.84
N HIS A 436 19.37 7.05 5.08
CA HIS A 436 18.60 7.03 6.32
C HIS A 436 17.72 5.77 6.40
N VAL A 437 16.94 5.45 5.38
CA VAL A 437 16.12 4.23 5.30
C VAL A 437 16.95 2.97 5.53
N ASN A 438 18.15 2.89 4.94
CA ASN A 438 19.03 1.74 5.13
C ASN A 438 19.52 1.60 6.60
N ARG A 439 19.76 2.72 7.30
CA ARG A 439 20.07 2.69 8.74
C ARG A 439 18.88 2.24 9.58
N LEU A 440 17.67 2.73 9.25
CA LEU A 440 16.44 2.30 9.90
C LEU A 440 16.20 0.80 9.72
N ARG A 441 16.34 0.27 8.50
CA ARG A 441 16.22 -1.17 8.22
C ARG A 441 17.18 -1.99 9.08
N ALA A 442 18.45 -1.59 9.12
CA ALA A 442 19.46 -2.28 9.93
C ALA A 442 19.14 -2.23 11.42
N HIS A 443 18.57 -1.12 11.90
CA HIS A 443 18.17 -0.97 13.29
C HIS A 443 16.96 -1.86 13.62
N VAL A 444 15.88 -1.78 12.83
CA VAL A 444 14.68 -2.60 13.03
C VAL A 444 15.01 -4.09 12.94
N LYS A 445 15.87 -4.50 12.02
CA LYS A 445 16.34 -5.89 11.92
C LYS A 445 17.04 -6.33 13.20
N ARG A 446 17.91 -5.50 13.78
CA ARG A 446 18.57 -5.83 15.07
C ARG A 446 17.57 -5.97 16.22
N LEU A 447 16.52 -5.12 16.25
CA LEU A 447 15.47 -5.23 17.25
C LEU A 447 14.69 -6.54 17.12
N GLN A 448 14.32 -6.93 15.89
CA GLN A 448 13.64 -8.20 15.63
C GLN A 448 14.52 -9.39 16.02
N ASP A 449 15.77 -9.41 15.57
CA ASP A 449 16.72 -10.50 15.87
C ASP A 449 17.02 -10.60 17.38
N GLY A 450 17.12 -9.45 18.04
CA GLY A 450 17.31 -9.39 19.49
C GLY A 450 16.12 -9.97 20.27
N LEU A 451 14.88 -9.59 19.92
CA LEU A 451 13.70 -10.16 20.54
C LEU A 451 13.62 -11.68 20.33
N VAL A 452 13.80 -12.12 19.08
CA VAL A 452 13.77 -13.55 18.74
C VAL A 452 14.86 -14.32 19.49
N GLY A 453 16.07 -13.76 19.60
CA GLY A 453 17.17 -14.34 20.37
C GLY A 453 16.82 -14.49 21.84
N ARG A 454 16.37 -13.41 22.50
CA ARG A 454 15.97 -13.43 23.91
C ARG A 454 14.84 -14.42 24.19
N VAL A 455 13.81 -14.49 23.34
CA VAL A 455 12.74 -15.47 23.49
C VAL A 455 13.28 -16.90 23.34
N ARG A 456 14.16 -17.16 22.39
CA ARG A 456 14.76 -18.49 22.19
C ARG A 456 15.63 -18.96 23.37
N GLU A 457 16.26 -18.04 24.06
CA GLU A 457 17.11 -18.29 25.23
C GLU A 457 16.31 -18.37 26.54
N SER A 458 15.03 -18.00 26.54
CA SER A 458 14.14 -17.97 27.72
C SER A 458 13.33 -19.26 27.87
N SER A 459 12.65 -19.38 29.01
CA SER A 459 11.70 -20.47 29.27
C SER A 459 10.48 -20.45 28.33
N LEU A 460 10.30 -19.37 27.54
CA LEU A 460 9.18 -19.18 26.62
C LEU A 460 9.43 -19.78 25.22
N ALA A 461 10.63 -20.26 24.93
CA ALA A 461 11.07 -20.69 23.59
C ALA A 461 10.15 -21.70 22.89
N GLN A 462 9.56 -22.63 23.66
CA GLN A 462 8.69 -23.69 23.13
C GLN A 462 7.22 -23.28 23.01
N GLU A 463 6.88 -22.09 23.46
CA GLU A 463 5.50 -21.62 23.55
C GLU A 463 5.17 -20.52 22.55
N VAL A 464 6.20 -19.96 21.88
CA VAL A 464 6.09 -18.81 21.01
C VAL A 464 6.63 -19.14 19.62
N ALA A 465 5.86 -18.78 18.60
CA ALA A 465 6.30 -18.77 17.21
C ALA A 465 6.09 -17.38 16.61
N PHE A 466 7.11 -16.87 15.93
CA PHE A 466 7.02 -15.59 15.23
C PHE A 466 6.78 -15.78 13.73
N GLU A 467 5.92 -14.94 13.17
CA GLU A 467 5.60 -14.92 11.74
C GLU A 467 5.73 -13.49 11.18
N GLY A 468 6.09 -13.40 9.91
CA GLY A 468 6.19 -12.09 9.24
C GLY A 468 7.45 -11.30 9.58
N LEU A 469 8.44 -11.89 10.27
CA LEU A 469 9.75 -11.28 10.46
C LEU A 469 10.34 -10.86 9.11
N ASP A 470 11.14 -9.80 9.08
CA ASP A 470 11.79 -9.23 7.89
C ASP A 470 10.83 -8.60 6.84
N ARG A 471 9.52 -8.53 7.11
CA ARG A 471 8.55 -8.04 6.11
C ARG A 471 8.17 -6.58 6.28
N GLY A 472 8.31 -6.01 7.48
CA GLY A 472 7.94 -4.64 7.80
C GLY A 472 8.13 -4.30 9.28
N LEU A 473 7.46 -3.26 9.75
CA LEU A 473 7.51 -2.80 11.14
C LEU A 473 6.67 -3.65 12.10
N TYR A 474 5.67 -4.34 11.58
CA TYR A 474 4.78 -5.19 12.35
C TYR A 474 5.01 -6.66 11.98
N PHE A 475 4.91 -7.53 12.97
CA PHE A 475 4.95 -8.98 12.78
C PHE A 475 4.05 -9.64 13.80
N SER A 476 3.65 -10.87 13.55
CA SER A 476 2.78 -11.61 14.44
C SER A 476 3.54 -12.62 15.29
N MET A 477 2.99 -12.87 16.48
CA MET A 477 3.44 -13.86 17.43
C MET A 477 2.29 -14.80 17.76
N ARG A 478 2.50 -16.08 17.55
CA ARG A 478 1.57 -17.14 17.99
C ARG A 478 2.03 -17.67 19.32
N VAL A 479 1.08 -17.80 20.22
CA VAL A 479 1.30 -18.33 21.57
C VAL A 479 0.50 -19.61 21.75
N ARG A 480 1.17 -20.66 22.21
CA ARG A 480 0.60 -21.97 22.45
C ARG A 480 -0.56 -21.90 23.44
N LYS A 481 -1.59 -22.73 23.24
CA LYS A 481 -2.73 -22.85 24.15
C LYS A 481 -2.27 -23.13 25.59
N GLY A 482 -2.82 -22.35 26.54
CA GLY A 482 -2.52 -22.47 27.96
C GLY A 482 -1.27 -21.70 28.42
N ALA A 483 -0.48 -21.17 27.51
CA ALA A 483 0.70 -20.35 27.83
C ALA A 483 0.45 -18.84 27.73
N GLN A 484 -0.76 -18.42 27.31
CA GLN A 484 -1.03 -17.02 26.97
C GLN A 484 -0.70 -16.07 28.12
N ASP A 485 -1.26 -16.29 29.31
CA ASP A 485 -1.12 -15.36 30.44
C ASP A 485 0.34 -15.25 30.89
N ARG A 486 1.07 -16.37 30.88
CA ARG A 486 2.49 -16.42 31.22
C ARG A 486 3.34 -15.68 30.18
N VAL A 487 3.16 -15.97 28.89
CA VAL A 487 3.92 -15.36 27.81
C VAL A 487 3.63 -13.86 27.72
N VAL A 488 2.35 -13.49 27.71
CA VAL A 488 1.94 -12.08 27.63
C VAL A 488 2.41 -11.31 28.86
N GLY A 489 2.23 -11.87 30.07
CA GLY A 489 2.68 -11.24 31.31
C GLY A 489 4.19 -11.02 31.34
N ALA A 490 5.00 -12.03 30.94
CA ALA A 490 6.45 -11.91 30.88
C ALA A 490 6.91 -10.85 29.86
N LEU A 491 6.33 -10.83 28.66
CA LEU A 491 6.69 -9.86 27.62
C LEU A 491 6.25 -8.43 28.00
N GLN A 492 5.07 -8.27 28.60
CA GLN A 492 4.59 -6.96 29.07
C GLN A 492 5.42 -6.44 30.25
N ALA A 493 5.79 -7.31 31.19
CA ALA A 493 6.70 -6.95 32.28
C ALA A 493 8.06 -6.51 31.79
N ALA A 494 8.52 -7.06 30.66
CA ALA A 494 9.72 -6.66 29.95
C ALA A 494 9.52 -5.48 28.98
N GLY A 495 8.39 -4.76 29.07
CA GLY A 495 8.11 -3.55 28.28
C GLY A 495 7.66 -3.81 26.83
N VAL A 496 7.46 -5.05 26.40
CA VAL A 496 6.98 -5.37 25.05
C VAL A 496 5.48 -5.09 24.94
N ARG A 497 5.11 -4.25 23.98
CA ARG A 497 3.69 -3.94 23.70
C ARG A 497 3.11 -4.96 22.72
N LEU A 498 2.01 -5.56 23.10
CA LEU A 498 1.31 -6.59 22.35
C LEU A 498 -0.13 -6.15 22.05
N ALA A 499 -0.61 -6.41 20.84
CA ALA A 499 -2.01 -6.29 20.50
C ALA A 499 -2.59 -7.67 20.20
N PHE A 500 -3.64 -8.05 20.91
CA PHE A 500 -4.33 -9.32 20.66
C PHE A 500 -5.13 -9.26 19.36
N LEU A 501 -4.88 -10.18 18.43
CA LEU A 501 -5.56 -10.24 17.14
C LEU A 501 -6.70 -11.27 17.08
N GLY A 502 -6.70 -12.26 17.98
CA GLY A 502 -7.72 -13.31 18.01
C GLY A 502 -7.20 -14.64 18.53
N LYS A 503 -8.09 -15.64 18.61
CA LYS A 503 -7.74 -17.03 18.91
C LYS A 503 -7.76 -17.83 17.62
N GLY A 504 -6.72 -18.61 17.43
CA GLY A 504 -6.57 -19.45 16.24
C GLY A 504 -5.73 -18.79 15.17
N PRO A 505 -5.41 -19.50 14.09
CA PRO A 505 -4.89 -18.85 12.91
C PRO A 505 -5.88 -17.76 12.53
N LEU A 506 -5.38 -16.57 12.26
CA LEU A 506 -6.18 -15.47 11.73
C LEU A 506 -7.16 -16.06 10.73
N ALA A 507 -8.45 -15.79 10.79
CA ALA A 507 -9.65 -16.48 10.26
C ALA A 507 -9.56 -17.28 8.93
N TRP A 508 -8.40 -17.47 8.39
CA TRP A 508 -8.11 -18.12 7.11
C TRP A 508 -7.36 -19.46 7.16
N SER A 509 -7.10 -20.02 8.33
CA SER A 509 -6.57 -21.38 8.42
C SER A 509 -7.19 -22.14 9.57
N ASP A 510 -7.62 -23.35 9.31
CA ASP A 510 -8.13 -24.40 10.19
C ASP A 510 -8.82 -23.98 11.49
N ALA A 511 -10.11 -24.22 11.58
CA ALA A 511 -10.96 -24.03 12.77
C ALA A 511 -10.51 -24.81 14.02
N GLN A 512 -9.39 -25.52 13.97
CA GLN A 512 -8.84 -26.33 15.07
C GLN A 512 -7.62 -25.72 15.74
N ALA A 513 -7.05 -24.62 15.25
CA ALA A 513 -5.89 -24.03 15.89
C ALA A 513 -6.27 -23.32 17.20
N ARG A 514 -5.66 -23.80 18.27
CA ARG A 514 -5.93 -23.41 19.66
C ARG A 514 -4.91 -22.38 20.16
N GLU A 515 -4.31 -21.59 19.28
CA GLU A 515 -3.27 -20.64 19.60
C GLU A 515 -3.83 -19.20 19.64
N SER A 516 -3.25 -18.37 20.48
CA SER A 516 -3.54 -16.93 20.53
C SER A 516 -2.55 -16.18 19.68
N VAL A 517 -3.02 -15.24 18.88
CA VAL A 517 -2.19 -14.44 17.96
C VAL A 517 -2.13 -13.00 18.43
N PHE A 518 -0.92 -12.46 18.46
CA PHE A 518 -0.63 -11.07 18.85
C PHE A 518 0.16 -10.36 17.75
N ALA A 519 -0.12 -9.10 17.54
CA ALA A 519 0.73 -8.22 16.75
C ALA A 519 1.76 -7.52 17.63
N LEU A 520 2.97 -7.38 17.11
CA LEU A 520 4.07 -6.63 17.71
C LEU A 520 4.52 -5.54 16.76
N ASN A 521 4.89 -4.39 17.32
CA ASN A 521 5.51 -3.29 16.59
C ASN A 521 6.99 -3.22 16.95
N CYS A 522 7.88 -3.34 15.96
CA CYS A 522 9.32 -3.24 16.16
C CYS A 522 9.76 -1.91 16.77
N GLU A 523 9.07 -0.81 16.45
CA GLU A 523 9.41 0.54 16.94
C GLU A 523 9.23 0.69 18.46
N SER A 524 8.48 -0.22 19.09
CA SER A 524 8.23 -0.19 20.55
C SER A 524 9.13 -1.12 21.36
N LEU A 525 10.11 -1.78 20.72
CA LEU A 525 10.99 -2.74 21.38
C LEU A 525 12.22 -2.04 21.97
N ASN A 526 12.47 -2.25 23.26
CA ASN A 526 13.74 -1.93 23.92
C ASN A 526 14.48 -3.22 24.27
N ILE A 527 15.38 -3.65 23.38
CA ILE A 527 16.08 -4.94 23.52
C ILE A 527 17.15 -4.92 24.63
N GLU A 528 17.69 -3.74 24.94
CA GLU A 528 18.75 -3.62 25.97
C GLU A 528 18.19 -3.88 27.37
N GLU A 529 16.95 -3.48 27.61
CA GLU A 529 16.23 -3.70 28.88
C GLU A 529 15.40 -4.99 28.90
N LEU A 530 15.34 -5.72 27.76
CA LEU A 530 14.51 -6.92 27.64
C LEU A 530 15.12 -8.09 28.43
N VAL A 531 14.59 -8.34 29.60
CA VAL A 531 14.91 -9.52 30.43
C VAL A 531 13.68 -10.43 30.45
N LEU A 532 13.85 -11.66 29.96
CA LEU A 532 12.81 -12.69 29.97
C LEU A 532 13.18 -13.83 30.93
N PRO A 533 12.19 -14.48 31.57
CA PRO A 533 12.42 -15.53 32.54
C PRO A 533 13.01 -16.83 31.96
#